data_90651858cb16d0fd7277af802bcfc7aa
#
_entry.id   90651858cb16d0fd7277af802bcfc7aa
#
_cell.length_a   1.000
_cell.length_b   1.000
_cell.length_c   1.000
_cell.angle_alpha   90.00
_cell.angle_beta   90.00
_cell.angle_gamma   90.00
#
_symmetry.space_group_name_H-M   'P 1'
#
loop_
_entity.id
_entity.type
_entity.pdbx_description
1 polymer ?
#
loop_
_entity_poly.entity_id
_entity_poly.type
_entity_poly.pdbx_seq_one_letter_code
_entity_poly.pdbx_strand_id
1 'polypeptide(L)'
;MLVADLKQCHLEEACELFAATYRCQREAVPILDGSNASTERVLPMLKWCLEKHPGVAVFGSGKMIAYMTGFYIDEFLGVHKGALCLEWAHASTNQESFETHRLMYQALGQKWVDDGCLTHAVYFLNYAREAQDAFVWNGFGSICVDAVRAVEPIDVRAPEGVRIAAIQETDIAAWLPLVDGHNRHVARSPAFKPYLEPESPAELGDMLRRPGNLAWMAWHGNEAVAYMK
;
A
#
# COMPACT_ATOMS: atom_id res chain seq x y z
N MET A 1 -8.85 9.69 26.27
CA MET A 1 -7.81 8.95 25.51
C MET A 1 -6.45 9.60 25.76
N LEU A 2 -5.39 8.80 25.91
CA LEU A 2 -4.01 9.25 26.06
C LEU A 2 -3.21 8.84 24.82
N VAL A 3 -2.58 9.77 24.12
CA VAL A 3 -1.66 9.49 23.03
C VAL A 3 -0.24 9.46 23.58
N ALA A 4 0.51 8.42 23.27
CA ALA A 4 1.90 8.24 23.69
C ALA A 4 2.74 7.60 22.59
N ASP A 5 4.07 7.58 22.76
CA ASP A 5 4.96 6.87 21.82
C ASP A 5 4.69 5.36 21.87
N LEU A 6 4.59 4.76 20.68
CA LEU A 6 4.57 3.30 20.53
C LEU A 6 5.99 2.78 20.82
N LYS A 7 6.11 1.86 21.76
CA LYS A 7 7.39 1.31 22.23
C LYS A 7 7.47 -0.19 21.99
N GLN A 8 8.66 -0.77 22.07
CA GLN A 8 8.89 -2.20 21.92
C GLN A 8 8.05 -3.06 22.89
N CYS A 9 7.81 -2.57 24.11
CA CYS A 9 6.95 -3.28 25.09
C CYS A 9 5.47 -3.31 24.72
N HIS A 10 5.05 -2.55 23.71
CA HIS A 10 3.67 -2.49 23.23
C HIS A 10 3.41 -3.37 22.02
N LEU A 11 4.43 -4.03 21.46
CA LEU A 11 4.33 -4.72 20.18
C LEU A 11 3.35 -5.89 20.19
N GLU A 12 3.32 -6.67 21.26
CA GLU A 12 2.40 -7.81 21.36
C GLU A 12 0.95 -7.35 21.32
N GLU A 13 0.61 -6.32 22.12
CA GLU A 13 -0.73 -5.75 22.18
C GLU A 13 -1.11 -5.11 20.81
N ALA A 14 -0.17 -4.45 20.13
CA ALA A 14 -0.37 -3.90 18.78
C ALA A 14 -0.64 -5.00 17.74
N CYS A 15 0.11 -6.12 17.78
CA CYS A 15 -0.12 -7.26 16.90
C CYS A 15 -1.48 -7.92 17.12
N GLU A 16 -1.91 -8.06 18.37
CA GLU A 16 -3.23 -8.61 18.72
C GLU A 16 -4.35 -7.71 18.18
N LEU A 17 -4.18 -6.40 18.31
CA LEU A 17 -5.13 -5.41 17.81
C LEU A 17 -5.27 -5.47 16.28
N PHE A 18 -4.14 -5.53 15.56
CA PHE A 18 -4.17 -5.72 14.10
C PHE A 18 -4.82 -7.05 13.72
N ALA A 19 -4.43 -8.16 14.37
CA ALA A 19 -4.97 -9.48 14.07
C ALA A 19 -6.50 -9.53 14.27
N ALA A 20 -7.03 -8.83 15.28
CA ALA A 20 -8.47 -8.71 15.49
C ALA A 20 -9.14 -7.94 14.35
N THR A 21 -8.58 -6.78 13.95
CA THR A 21 -9.07 -5.97 12.83
C THR A 21 -9.04 -6.76 11.52
N TYR A 22 -7.96 -7.48 11.26
CA TYR A 22 -7.82 -8.28 10.03
C TYR A 22 -8.80 -9.47 9.98
N ARG A 23 -9.12 -10.10 11.13
CA ARG A 23 -10.18 -11.13 11.19
C ARG A 23 -11.54 -10.59 10.78
N CYS A 24 -11.91 -9.39 11.26
CA CYS A 24 -13.16 -8.74 10.82
C CYS A 24 -13.17 -8.46 9.32
N GLN A 25 -12.01 -8.02 8.75
CA GLN A 25 -11.89 -7.84 7.30
C GLN A 25 -12.09 -9.16 6.54
N ARG A 26 -11.53 -10.27 7.03
CA ARG A 26 -11.70 -11.58 6.41
C ARG A 26 -13.13 -12.12 6.46
N GLU A 27 -13.91 -11.79 7.47
CA GLU A 27 -15.34 -12.12 7.49
C GLU A 27 -16.08 -11.45 6.34
N ALA A 28 -15.72 -10.20 6.00
CA ALA A 28 -16.30 -9.47 4.88
C ALA A 28 -15.72 -9.91 3.52
N VAL A 29 -14.44 -10.33 3.49
CA VAL A 29 -13.70 -10.72 2.28
C VAL A 29 -12.99 -12.06 2.51
N PRO A 30 -13.68 -13.20 2.44
CA PRO A 30 -13.15 -14.51 2.83
C PRO A 30 -11.95 -15.01 2.02
N ILE A 31 -11.71 -14.44 0.83
CA ILE A 31 -10.56 -14.78 -0.02
C ILE A 31 -9.22 -14.26 0.52
N LEU A 32 -9.22 -13.33 1.48
CA LEU A 32 -7.99 -12.83 2.08
C LEU A 32 -7.23 -13.94 2.81
N ASP A 33 -5.91 -13.95 2.65
CA ASP A 33 -5.05 -14.94 3.28
C ASP A 33 -5.14 -14.88 4.82
N GLY A 34 -5.52 -16.00 5.43
CA GLY A 34 -5.65 -16.12 6.88
C GLY A 34 -4.35 -15.95 7.67
N SER A 35 -3.20 -16.16 7.03
CA SER A 35 -1.91 -16.03 7.68
C SER A 35 -1.60 -14.60 8.15
N ASN A 36 -2.21 -13.59 7.52
CA ASN A 36 -2.05 -12.19 7.93
C ASN A 36 -2.78 -11.86 9.25
N ALA A 37 -3.67 -12.73 9.73
CA ALA A 37 -4.28 -12.60 11.07
C ALA A 37 -3.37 -13.13 12.20
N SER A 38 -2.15 -13.58 11.89
CA SER A 38 -1.19 -14.10 12.86
C SER A 38 -0.32 -12.98 13.43
N THR A 39 -0.23 -12.92 14.75
CA THR A 39 0.70 -12.02 15.45
C THR A 39 2.16 -12.32 15.11
N GLU A 40 2.50 -13.60 14.88
CA GLU A 40 3.84 -14.04 14.51
C GLU A 40 4.32 -13.43 13.18
N ARG A 41 3.40 -13.20 12.25
CA ARG A 41 3.72 -12.58 10.96
C ARG A 41 3.90 -11.06 11.06
N VAL A 42 3.09 -10.40 11.87
CA VAL A 42 3.08 -8.93 12.00
C VAL A 42 4.18 -8.42 12.91
N LEU A 43 4.50 -9.16 13.98
CA LEU A 43 5.49 -8.76 14.98
C LEU A 43 6.87 -8.39 14.38
N PRO A 44 7.49 -9.17 13.48
CA PRO A 44 8.76 -8.81 12.88
C PRO A 44 8.70 -7.50 12.08
N MET A 45 7.58 -7.24 11.39
CA MET A 45 7.38 -6.02 10.60
C MET A 45 7.26 -4.79 11.49
N LEU A 46 6.44 -4.86 12.54
CA LEU A 46 6.31 -3.77 13.51
C LEU A 46 7.61 -3.50 14.25
N LYS A 47 8.32 -4.56 14.65
CA LYS A 47 9.63 -4.44 15.30
C LYS A 47 10.63 -3.72 14.41
N TRP A 48 10.77 -4.17 13.16
CA TRP A 48 11.64 -3.53 12.16
C TRP A 48 11.29 -2.06 11.96
N CYS A 49 9.99 -1.75 11.88
CA CYS A 49 9.52 -0.37 11.69
C CYS A 49 9.92 0.52 12.88
N LEU A 50 9.63 0.08 14.11
CA LEU A 50 9.93 0.86 15.33
C LEU A 50 11.41 0.95 15.71
N GLU A 51 12.27 0.11 15.14
CA GLU A 51 13.73 0.25 15.29
C GLU A 51 14.28 1.48 14.57
N LYS A 52 13.57 2.00 13.57
CA LYS A 52 14.07 3.04 12.67
C LYS A 52 13.14 4.25 12.53
N HIS A 53 11.87 4.09 12.87
CA HIS A 53 10.84 5.09 12.60
C HIS A 53 9.94 5.29 13.81
N PRO A 54 9.34 6.48 13.95
CA PRO A 54 8.43 6.75 15.06
C PRO A 54 7.11 5.97 14.92
N GLY A 55 6.49 5.73 16.06
CA GLY A 55 5.13 5.24 16.16
C GLY A 55 4.40 5.88 17.32
N VAL A 56 3.09 5.85 17.28
CA VAL A 56 2.21 6.33 18.35
C VAL A 56 1.20 5.25 18.74
N ALA A 57 0.79 5.29 19.99
CA ALA A 57 -0.28 4.44 20.53
C ALA A 57 -1.29 5.31 21.25
N VAL A 58 -2.55 4.88 21.23
CA VAL A 58 -3.64 5.50 21.98
C VAL A 58 -4.12 4.54 23.04
N PHE A 59 -4.23 5.04 24.27
CA PHE A 59 -4.67 4.27 25.41
C PHE A 59 -5.99 4.81 25.94
N GLY A 60 -6.92 3.89 26.21
CA GLY A 60 -8.18 4.13 26.88
C GLY A 60 -8.31 3.21 28.08
N SER A 61 -8.63 3.76 29.27
CA SER A 61 -8.77 2.98 30.51
C SER A 61 -7.57 2.05 30.81
N GLY A 62 -6.36 2.50 30.47
CA GLY A 62 -5.11 1.75 30.71
C GLY A 62 -4.78 0.64 29.71
N LYS A 63 -5.59 0.46 28.67
CA LYS A 63 -5.34 -0.50 27.58
C LYS A 63 -5.06 0.24 26.29
N MET A 64 -4.24 -0.36 25.41
CA MET A 64 -4.08 0.15 24.05
C MET A 64 -5.36 -0.09 23.26
N ILE A 65 -5.88 0.98 22.68
CA ILE A 65 -7.07 0.94 21.83
C ILE A 65 -6.74 1.21 20.35
N ALA A 66 -5.55 1.75 20.08
CA ALA A 66 -5.06 1.94 18.72
C ALA A 66 -3.54 2.15 18.69
N TYR A 67 -2.95 1.90 17.54
CA TYR A 67 -1.57 2.28 17.24
C TYR A 67 -1.42 2.68 15.78
N MET A 68 -0.36 3.44 15.48
CA MET A 68 0.04 3.80 14.14
C MET A 68 1.55 4.00 14.06
N THR A 69 2.16 3.50 12.99
CA THR A 69 3.56 3.72 12.63
C THR A 69 3.70 3.76 11.10
N GLY A 70 4.89 3.94 10.58
CA GLY A 70 5.17 3.92 9.16
C GLY A 70 6.66 4.03 8.91
N PHE A 71 7.10 3.71 7.70
CA PHE A 71 8.49 3.81 7.31
C PHE A 71 8.71 4.88 6.25
N TYR A 72 9.96 5.34 6.13
CA TYR A 72 10.32 6.44 5.24
C TYR A 72 10.78 5.93 3.88
N ILE A 73 10.47 6.70 2.86
CA ILE A 73 10.90 6.50 1.48
C ILE A 73 11.52 7.83 1.02
N ASP A 74 12.79 7.81 0.62
CA ASP A 74 13.54 9.05 0.34
C ASP A 74 12.98 9.84 -0.84
N GLU A 75 12.55 9.16 -1.90
CA GLU A 75 11.91 9.76 -3.08
C GLU A 75 10.50 9.20 -3.27
N PHE A 76 9.64 9.49 -2.29
CA PHE A 76 8.27 8.97 -2.35
C PHE A 76 7.49 9.62 -3.48
N LEU A 77 6.97 8.79 -4.38
CA LEU A 77 6.37 9.20 -5.65
C LEU A 77 7.32 10.07 -6.50
N GLY A 78 8.63 9.86 -6.37
CA GLY A 78 9.65 10.49 -7.20
C GLY A 78 9.92 11.96 -6.92
N VAL A 79 9.51 12.51 -5.76
CA VAL A 79 9.63 13.95 -5.50
C VAL A 79 10.33 14.24 -4.17
N HIS A 80 9.78 13.83 -3.05
CA HIS A 80 10.25 14.18 -1.72
C HIS A 80 10.25 12.96 -0.81
N LYS A 81 11.04 13.06 0.28
CA LYS A 81 10.94 12.08 1.35
C LYS A 81 9.50 12.00 1.84
N GLY A 82 9.00 10.79 2.00
CA GLY A 82 7.66 10.53 2.46
C GLY A 82 7.58 9.44 3.52
N ALA A 83 6.42 9.33 4.15
CA ALA A 83 6.09 8.28 5.09
C ALA A 83 4.99 7.39 4.52
N LEU A 84 5.21 6.08 4.58
CA LEU A 84 4.26 5.06 4.15
C LEU A 84 3.83 4.23 5.34
N CYS A 85 2.54 4.27 5.64
CA CYS A 85 1.87 3.44 6.63
C CYS A 85 1.08 2.35 5.89
N LEU A 86 1.54 1.11 5.96
CA LEU A 86 0.84 -0.04 5.37
C LEU A 86 -0.30 -0.50 6.28
N GLU A 87 -1.15 -1.38 5.77
CA GLU A 87 -2.35 -1.87 6.45
C GLU A 87 -2.08 -2.52 7.81
N TRP A 88 -0.90 -3.14 7.99
CA TRP A 88 -0.47 -3.73 9.27
C TRP A 88 0.17 -2.71 10.23
N ALA A 89 0.50 -1.53 9.74
CA ALA A 89 1.19 -0.50 10.53
C ALA A 89 0.23 0.38 11.34
N HIS A 90 -1.06 0.13 11.27
CA HIS A 90 -2.05 0.76 12.13
C HIS A 90 -3.23 -0.17 12.41
N ALA A 91 -3.85 0.00 13.54
CA ALA A 91 -5.12 -0.62 13.90
C ALA A 91 -5.81 0.17 15.01
N SER A 92 -7.11 0.02 15.12
CA SER A 92 -7.90 0.54 16.24
C SER A 92 -9.00 -0.43 16.61
N THR A 93 -9.47 -0.35 17.85
CA THR A 93 -10.75 -0.97 18.22
C THR A 93 -11.89 -0.30 17.43
N ASN A 94 -12.98 -1.03 17.18
CA ASN A 94 -14.14 -0.50 16.45
C ASN A 94 -14.85 0.66 17.18
N GLN A 95 -14.58 0.84 18.47
CA GLN A 95 -15.14 1.95 19.24
C GLN A 95 -14.28 3.21 19.00
N GLU A 96 -14.92 4.32 18.66
CA GLU A 96 -14.28 5.63 18.45
C GLU A 96 -13.14 5.60 17.40
N SER A 97 -13.24 4.74 16.40
CA SER A 97 -12.21 4.53 15.39
C SER A 97 -11.89 5.81 14.62
N PHE A 98 -12.86 6.64 14.26
CA PHE A 98 -12.67 7.93 13.61
C PHE A 98 -11.77 8.85 14.44
N GLU A 99 -12.14 9.15 15.67
CA GLU A 99 -11.40 10.07 16.53
C GLU A 99 -10.01 9.53 16.87
N THR A 100 -9.89 8.21 17.05
CA THR A 100 -8.64 7.55 17.36
C THR A 100 -7.64 7.67 16.21
N HIS A 101 -8.07 7.44 14.96
CA HIS A 101 -7.22 7.62 13.77
C HIS A 101 -6.84 9.09 13.57
N ARG A 102 -7.77 10.02 13.82
CA ARG A 102 -7.48 11.45 13.77
C ARG A 102 -6.38 11.83 14.75
N LEU A 103 -6.48 11.39 16.00
CA LEU A 103 -5.50 11.67 17.05
C LEU A 103 -4.13 11.04 16.75
N MET A 104 -4.12 9.77 16.28
CA MET A 104 -2.88 9.10 15.89
C MET A 104 -2.18 9.85 14.77
N TYR A 105 -2.92 10.23 13.72
CA TYR A 105 -2.32 10.93 12.59
C TYR A 105 -1.82 12.33 12.98
N GLN A 106 -2.55 13.08 13.79
CA GLN A 106 -2.07 14.38 14.28
C GLN A 106 -0.73 14.26 15.02
N ALA A 107 -0.59 13.26 15.89
CA ALA A 107 0.62 13.07 16.66
C ALA A 107 1.78 12.50 15.83
N LEU A 108 1.51 11.51 14.96
CA LEU A 108 2.53 10.86 14.16
C LEU A 108 2.90 11.69 12.92
N GLY A 109 1.92 12.30 12.27
CA GLY A 109 2.12 13.15 11.10
C GLY A 109 3.04 14.34 11.42
N GLN A 110 2.94 14.93 12.63
CA GLN A 110 3.87 15.95 13.05
C GLN A 110 5.31 15.41 13.14
N LYS A 111 5.51 14.22 13.72
CA LYS A 111 6.84 13.59 13.77
C LYS A 111 7.39 13.33 12.35
N TRP A 112 6.57 12.88 11.44
CA TRP A 112 6.95 12.68 10.04
C TRP A 112 7.38 13.98 9.36
N VAL A 113 6.64 15.07 9.58
CA VAL A 113 7.00 16.41 9.05
C VAL A 113 8.31 16.89 9.67
N ASP A 114 8.49 16.74 10.98
CA ASP A 114 9.72 17.13 11.69
C ASP A 114 10.94 16.36 11.15
N ASP A 115 10.75 15.11 10.72
CA ASP A 115 11.76 14.26 10.09
C ASP A 115 11.92 14.51 8.56
N GLY A 116 11.22 15.52 8.02
CA GLY A 116 11.32 15.95 6.62
C GLY A 116 10.45 15.18 5.64
N CYS A 117 9.51 14.37 6.10
CA CYS A 117 8.54 13.71 5.23
C CYS A 117 7.44 14.69 4.82
N LEU A 118 7.38 15.03 3.52
CA LEU A 118 6.40 15.97 2.97
C LEU A 118 5.23 15.28 2.25
N THR A 119 5.34 13.98 2.06
CA THR A 119 4.29 13.15 1.44
C THR A 119 3.95 12.01 2.40
N HIS A 120 2.67 11.88 2.75
CA HIS A 120 2.20 10.81 3.61
C HIS A 120 1.19 9.94 2.86
N ALA A 121 1.35 8.63 2.92
CA ALA A 121 0.38 7.68 2.40
C ALA A 121 0.01 6.65 3.46
N VAL A 122 -1.26 6.27 3.46
CA VAL A 122 -1.81 5.28 4.40
C VAL A 122 -2.64 4.28 3.63
N TYR A 123 -2.38 2.99 3.84
CA TYR A 123 -3.18 1.90 3.33
C TYR A 123 -4.19 1.47 4.39
N PHE A 124 -5.43 1.26 3.97
CA PHE A 124 -6.48 0.72 4.86
C PHE A 124 -7.04 -0.57 4.32
N LEU A 125 -7.47 -1.40 5.24
CA LEU A 125 -8.42 -2.44 4.90
C LEU A 125 -9.78 -1.78 4.64
N ASN A 126 -10.42 -2.09 3.52
CA ASN A 126 -11.66 -1.42 3.08
C ASN A 126 -12.83 -1.54 4.08
N TYR A 127 -12.75 -2.46 5.04
CA TYR A 127 -13.70 -2.59 6.15
C TYR A 127 -13.64 -1.39 7.11
N ALA A 128 -12.50 -0.75 7.26
CA ALA A 128 -12.27 0.33 8.23
C ALA A 128 -12.79 1.69 7.73
N ARG A 129 -14.12 1.81 7.54
CA ARG A 129 -14.78 3.01 7.02
C ARG A 129 -14.49 4.25 7.86
N GLU A 130 -14.59 4.17 9.18
CA GLU A 130 -14.33 5.30 10.07
C GLU A 130 -12.86 5.76 10.02
N ALA A 131 -11.91 4.82 9.85
CA ALA A 131 -10.51 5.16 9.63
C ALA A 131 -10.35 5.94 8.32
N GLN A 132 -10.98 5.46 7.24
CA GLN A 132 -10.96 6.13 5.94
C GLN A 132 -11.52 7.55 6.03
N ASP A 133 -12.66 7.73 6.66
CA ASP A 133 -13.27 9.04 6.87
C ASP A 133 -12.35 9.97 7.67
N ALA A 134 -11.68 9.46 8.73
CA ALA A 134 -10.74 10.23 9.52
C ALA A 134 -9.60 10.80 8.69
N PHE A 135 -9.05 10.02 7.74
CA PHE A 135 -7.98 10.50 6.86
C PHE A 135 -8.49 11.48 5.79
N VAL A 136 -9.67 11.25 5.21
CA VAL A 136 -10.30 12.19 4.28
C VAL A 136 -10.49 13.56 4.95
N TRP A 137 -10.99 13.59 6.19
CA TRP A 137 -11.13 14.83 6.96
C TRP A 137 -9.79 15.48 7.37
N ASN A 138 -8.70 14.71 7.38
CA ASN A 138 -7.35 15.24 7.54
C ASN A 138 -6.70 15.67 6.20
N GLY A 139 -7.45 15.70 5.10
CA GLY A 139 -7.01 16.22 3.80
C GLY A 139 -6.39 15.16 2.88
N PHE A 140 -6.52 13.87 3.19
CA PHE A 140 -6.06 12.81 2.29
C PHE A 140 -7.02 12.62 1.11
N GLY A 141 -6.43 12.41 -0.08
CA GLY A 141 -7.15 11.94 -1.26
C GLY A 141 -6.91 10.46 -1.50
N SER A 142 -7.91 9.76 -2.05
CA SER A 142 -7.73 8.37 -2.49
C SER A 142 -6.95 8.34 -3.80
N ILE A 143 -5.84 7.60 -3.85
CA ILE A 143 -4.95 7.50 -5.02
C ILE A 143 -4.90 6.12 -5.65
N CYS A 144 -5.24 5.07 -4.91
CA CYS A 144 -5.20 3.69 -5.38
C CYS A 144 -6.19 2.83 -4.59
N VAL A 145 -6.72 1.81 -5.24
CA VAL A 145 -7.52 0.74 -4.61
C VAL A 145 -6.98 -0.59 -5.13
N ASP A 146 -6.52 -1.43 -4.22
CA ASP A 146 -6.11 -2.79 -4.52
C ASP A 146 -7.30 -3.73 -4.33
N ALA A 147 -7.51 -4.63 -5.29
CA ALA A 147 -8.55 -5.63 -5.24
C ALA A 147 -7.96 -7.04 -5.35
N VAL A 148 -8.56 -7.99 -4.65
CA VAL A 148 -8.19 -9.41 -4.70
C VAL A 148 -9.35 -10.23 -5.24
N ARG A 149 -9.03 -11.27 -6.01
CA ARG A 149 -10.00 -12.25 -6.49
C ARG A 149 -9.41 -13.65 -6.46
N ALA A 150 -10.27 -14.66 -6.44
CA ALA A 150 -9.84 -16.04 -6.65
C ALA A 150 -9.24 -16.20 -8.06
N VAL A 151 -8.19 -17.02 -8.15
CA VAL A 151 -7.63 -17.43 -9.44
C VAL A 151 -8.49 -18.58 -9.97
N GLU A 152 -9.47 -18.25 -10.80
CA GLU A 152 -10.37 -19.19 -11.45
C GLU A 152 -10.22 -19.06 -12.97
N PRO A 153 -10.45 -20.13 -13.72
CA PRO A 153 -10.50 -20.06 -15.18
C PRO A 153 -11.50 -18.99 -15.63
N ILE A 154 -11.08 -18.15 -16.54
CA ILE A 154 -11.94 -17.12 -17.13
C ILE A 154 -12.22 -17.54 -18.58
N ASP A 155 -13.49 -17.73 -18.92
CA ASP A 155 -13.91 -17.98 -20.30
C ASP A 155 -13.98 -16.63 -21.07
N VAL A 156 -12.81 -16.01 -21.24
CA VAL A 156 -12.67 -14.79 -22.02
C VAL A 156 -11.67 -15.07 -23.15
N ARG A 157 -12.11 -14.86 -24.38
CA ARG A 157 -11.25 -14.94 -25.55
C ARG A 157 -10.61 -13.57 -25.81
N ALA A 158 -9.34 -13.59 -26.23
CA ALA A 158 -8.72 -12.37 -26.73
C ALA A 158 -9.56 -11.82 -27.92
N PRO A 159 -9.67 -10.47 -28.05
CA PRO A 159 -10.29 -9.88 -29.22
C PRO A 159 -9.63 -10.37 -30.51
N GLU A 160 -10.39 -10.35 -31.62
CA GLU A 160 -9.87 -10.74 -32.92
C GLU A 160 -8.64 -9.89 -33.29
N GLY A 161 -7.60 -10.55 -33.81
CA GLY A 161 -6.33 -9.89 -34.15
C GLY A 161 -5.41 -9.56 -32.97
N VAL A 162 -5.84 -9.85 -31.71
CA VAL A 162 -5.00 -9.60 -30.53
C VAL A 162 -4.33 -10.90 -30.08
N ARG A 163 -3.01 -10.86 -29.96
CA ARG A 163 -2.17 -11.92 -29.37
C ARG A 163 -1.63 -11.47 -28.02
N ILE A 164 -1.77 -12.26 -26.98
CA ILE A 164 -1.18 -12.02 -25.67
C ILE A 164 0.00 -12.98 -25.49
N ALA A 165 1.17 -12.44 -25.11
CA ALA A 165 2.38 -13.22 -24.89
C ALA A 165 3.17 -12.69 -23.70
N ALA A 166 3.94 -13.56 -23.04
CA ALA A 166 4.90 -13.15 -22.03
C ALA A 166 5.97 -12.25 -22.67
N ILE A 167 6.30 -11.14 -22.00
CA ILE A 167 7.31 -10.19 -22.44
C ILE A 167 8.69 -10.84 -22.32
N GLN A 168 9.51 -10.70 -23.38
CA GLN A 168 10.90 -11.10 -23.41
C GLN A 168 11.80 -9.85 -23.42
N GLU A 169 13.09 -10.01 -23.12
CA GLU A 169 14.03 -8.87 -23.15
C GLU A 169 14.07 -8.18 -24.54
N THR A 170 13.85 -8.93 -25.61
CA THR A 170 13.75 -8.40 -26.97
C THR A 170 12.55 -7.48 -27.20
N ASP A 171 11.54 -7.58 -26.36
CA ASP A 171 10.30 -6.80 -26.48
C ASP A 171 10.37 -5.46 -25.73
N ILE A 172 11.44 -5.20 -24.96
CA ILE A 172 11.59 -4.01 -24.11
C ILE A 172 11.42 -2.72 -24.91
N ALA A 173 11.95 -2.68 -26.14
CA ALA A 173 11.83 -1.51 -27.00
C ALA A 173 10.37 -1.17 -27.38
N ALA A 174 9.52 -2.19 -27.52
CA ALA A 174 8.09 -2.03 -27.77
C ALA A 174 7.30 -1.77 -26.47
N TRP A 175 7.83 -2.19 -25.33
CA TRP A 175 7.20 -2.01 -24.02
C TRP A 175 7.34 -0.59 -23.46
N LEU A 176 8.52 0.03 -23.61
CA LEU A 176 8.83 1.38 -23.09
C LEU A 176 7.80 2.46 -23.44
N PRO A 177 7.32 2.58 -24.70
CA PRO A 177 6.30 3.59 -25.02
C PRO A 177 4.98 3.37 -24.27
N LEU A 178 4.63 2.12 -23.95
CA LEU A 178 3.43 1.82 -23.19
C LEU A 178 3.59 2.21 -21.72
N VAL A 179 4.78 2.00 -21.14
CA VAL A 179 5.10 2.45 -19.75
C VAL A 179 5.04 3.97 -19.67
N ASP A 180 5.69 4.68 -20.58
CA ASP A 180 5.64 6.15 -20.63
C ASP A 180 4.20 6.66 -20.81
N GLY A 181 3.46 6.05 -21.74
CA GLY A 181 2.04 6.38 -21.96
C GLY A 181 1.18 6.21 -20.70
N HIS A 182 1.42 5.12 -19.96
CA HIS A 182 0.76 4.87 -18.68
C HIS A 182 1.11 5.95 -17.64
N ASN A 183 2.40 6.24 -17.45
CA ASN A 183 2.87 7.22 -16.48
C ASN A 183 2.30 8.64 -16.78
N ARG A 184 2.27 9.03 -18.06
CA ARG A 184 1.63 10.29 -18.52
C ARG A 184 0.13 10.29 -18.25
N HIS A 185 -0.55 9.18 -18.50
CA HIS A 185 -2.00 9.06 -18.23
C HIS A 185 -2.29 9.23 -16.75
N VAL A 186 -1.55 8.54 -15.88
CA VAL A 186 -1.70 8.63 -14.43
C VAL A 186 -1.42 10.04 -13.92
N ALA A 187 -0.37 10.70 -14.42
CA ALA A 187 -0.03 12.07 -14.04
C ALA A 187 -1.08 13.11 -14.45
N ARG A 188 -1.89 12.82 -15.47
CA ARG A 188 -3.01 13.68 -15.93
C ARG A 188 -4.33 13.36 -15.24
N SER A 189 -4.37 12.27 -14.48
CA SER A 189 -5.58 11.86 -13.76
C SER A 189 -5.82 12.75 -12.53
N PRO A 190 -7.07 12.87 -12.04
CA PRO A 190 -7.37 13.63 -10.82
C PRO A 190 -6.83 13.00 -9.53
N ALA A 191 -6.03 11.94 -9.63
CA ALA A 191 -5.31 11.35 -8.51
C ALA A 191 -4.06 12.15 -8.08
N PHE A 192 -3.71 13.21 -8.83
CA PHE A 192 -2.59 14.11 -8.54
C PHE A 192 -1.23 13.42 -8.33
N LYS A 193 -1.03 12.27 -8.98
CA LYS A 193 0.29 11.63 -8.97
C LYS A 193 1.24 12.40 -9.89
N PRO A 194 2.50 12.62 -9.48
CA PRO A 194 3.49 13.21 -10.37
C PRO A 194 3.78 12.29 -11.56
N TYR A 195 4.23 12.88 -12.67
CA TYR A 195 4.81 12.08 -13.74
C TYR A 195 6.12 11.46 -13.24
N LEU A 196 6.22 10.16 -13.38
CA LEU A 196 7.45 9.41 -13.12
C LEU A 196 8.08 9.02 -14.45
N GLU A 197 9.38 9.22 -14.58
CA GLU A 197 10.11 8.69 -15.74
C GLU A 197 9.94 7.17 -15.81
N PRO A 198 9.76 6.60 -17.00
CA PRO A 198 9.70 5.15 -17.14
C PRO A 198 11.03 4.53 -16.71
N GLU A 199 10.97 3.30 -16.24
CA GLU A 199 12.16 2.51 -15.96
C GLU A 199 13.05 2.40 -17.22
N SER A 200 14.36 2.43 -17.03
CA SER A 200 15.32 2.23 -18.11
C SER A 200 15.21 0.81 -18.69
N PRO A 201 15.67 0.58 -19.94
CA PRO A 201 15.73 -0.77 -20.53
C PRO A 201 16.45 -1.79 -19.63
N ALA A 202 17.51 -1.35 -18.93
CA ALA A 202 18.27 -2.21 -18.03
C ALA A 202 17.43 -2.63 -16.80
N GLU A 203 16.72 -1.70 -16.19
CA GLU A 203 15.85 -1.98 -15.03
C GLU A 203 14.68 -2.89 -15.40
N LEU A 204 14.05 -2.70 -16.56
CA LEU A 204 13.03 -3.60 -17.07
C LEU A 204 13.59 -5.00 -17.36
N GLY A 205 14.79 -5.10 -17.92
CA GLY A 205 15.49 -6.38 -18.13
C GLY A 205 15.80 -7.07 -16.77
N ASP A 206 16.30 -6.33 -15.78
CA ASP A 206 16.54 -6.85 -14.44
C ASP A 206 15.26 -7.33 -13.78
N MET A 207 14.16 -6.60 -13.95
CA MET A 207 12.85 -7.00 -13.45
C MET A 207 12.39 -8.34 -14.05
N LEU A 208 12.54 -8.52 -15.36
CA LEU A 208 12.18 -9.77 -16.05
C LEU A 208 13.03 -10.97 -15.60
N ARG A 209 14.29 -10.75 -15.23
CA ARG A 209 15.21 -11.81 -14.77
C ARG A 209 14.95 -12.25 -13.32
N ARG A 210 14.25 -11.46 -12.53
CA ARG A 210 13.98 -11.82 -11.13
C ARG A 210 12.98 -12.97 -11.05
N PRO A 211 13.28 -14.05 -10.30
CA PRO A 211 12.34 -15.15 -10.11
C PRO A 211 11.02 -14.67 -9.53
N GLY A 212 9.92 -15.15 -10.11
CA GLY A 212 8.56 -14.80 -9.67
C GLY A 212 7.98 -13.54 -10.33
N ASN A 213 8.79 -12.73 -11.00
CA ASN A 213 8.27 -11.61 -11.79
C ASN A 213 7.77 -12.11 -13.14
N LEU A 214 6.57 -11.69 -13.51
CA LEU A 214 5.93 -12.04 -14.76
C LEU A 214 5.39 -10.76 -15.41
N ALA A 215 5.53 -10.66 -16.74
CA ALA A 215 4.93 -9.58 -17.50
C ALA A 215 4.36 -10.12 -18.82
N TRP A 216 3.25 -9.55 -19.26
CA TRP A 216 2.59 -9.89 -20.52
C TRP A 216 2.35 -8.65 -21.37
N MET A 217 2.36 -8.85 -22.67
CA MET A 217 2.04 -7.81 -23.64
C MET A 217 0.95 -8.31 -24.59
N ALA A 218 0.00 -7.43 -24.88
CA ALA A 218 -0.97 -7.63 -25.94
C ALA A 218 -0.50 -6.95 -27.21
N TRP A 219 -0.58 -7.66 -28.31
CA TRP A 219 -0.18 -7.23 -29.64
C TRP A 219 -1.38 -7.24 -30.58
N HIS A 220 -1.57 -6.17 -31.33
CA HIS A 220 -2.48 -6.13 -32.47
C HIS A 220 -1.64 -6.06 -33.75
N GLY A 221 -1.60 -7.18 -34.49
CA GLY A 221 -0.57 -7.35 -35.52
C GLY A 221 0.83 -7.31 -34.94
N ASN A 222 1.64 -6.33 -35.38
CA ASN A 222 2.99 -6.10 -34.87
C ASN A 222 3.10 -4.93 -33.88
N GLU A 223 1.99 -4.31 -33.52
CA GLU A 223 1.95 -3.18 -32.58
C GLU A 223 1.66 -3.66 -31.17
N ALA A 224 2.47 -3.25 -30.20
CA ALA A 224 2.20 -3.47 -28.78
C ALA A 224 1.14 -2.46 -28.32
N VAL A 225 0.00 -2.97 -27.83
CA VAL A 225 -1.18 -2.12 -27.49
C VAL A 225 -1.51 -2.09 -26.01
N ALA A 226 -1.05 -3.06 -25.21
CA ALA A 226 -1.24 -3.09 -23.76
C ALA A 226 -0.18 -3.97 -23.09
N TYR A 227 0.03 -3.75 -21.79
CA TYR A 227 0.89 -4.61 -20.97
C TYR A 227 0.33 -4.79 -19.55
N MET A 228 0.82 -5.83 -18.87
CA MET A 228 0.63 -6.09 -17.44
C MET A 228 1.96 -6.59 -16.85
N LYS A 229 2.34 -6.04 -15.71
CA LYS A 229 3.53 -6.46 -14.91
C LYS A 229 3.18 -6.59 -13.43
#